data_a30c013f57a11ecaf2945425486072eb
#
_entry.id   a30c013f57a11ecaf2945425486072eb
#
_cell.length_a   1.000
_cell.length_b   1.000
_cell.length_c   1.000
_cell.angle_alpha   90.00
_cell.angle_beta   90.00
_cell.angle_gamma   90.00
#
_symmetry.space_group_name_H-M   'P 1'
#
loop_
_entity.id
_entity.type
_entity.pdbx_description
1 polymer ?
#
loop_
_entity_poly.entity_id
_entity_poly.type
_entity_poly.pdbx_seq_one_letter_code
_entity_poly.pdbx_strand_id
1 'polypeptide(L)'
;SCQLKKHGMNTLGNWSDERLLGVLDIPYVTSLPEFPATAVSIFRDFPDVFSAEYQLAAKRCAQALAARKNDPLMIGYFLRNEPAWAFVDNLVLADEVLHNPARTACKEILVAYLQERYQTIEALNRAWNSSLESFDSLYAPQEKVSKWSSAAREDMKEFSRQMLRAYIEIPVRECRRVDPNHMILGMRWAWISDPDLVTGWENFDVFSINCYAADPTEKIQRVADLGVDLPVMIGEFHFGALDAGLPATGLEGVRSQRDRGIAYRYYCDRVAAHPNGVGCHYFQCYDQFVLGRFDGENYNIGLFDICSRPYAEMVRQIRECSSTIYEVADGRKEPCQEKAESIPMIAY
;
A
#
# COMPACT_ATOMS: atom_id res chain seq x y z
N SER A 1 -5.25 17.96 -19.19
CA SER A 1 -6.13 18.39 -18.07
C SER A 1 -7.59 18.53 -18.51
N CYS A 2 -7.85 19.18 -19.63
CA CYS A 2 -9.22 19.43 -20.12
C CYS A 2 -10.06 18.14 -20.27
N GLN A 3 -9.47 17.05 -20.78
CA GLN A 3 -10.15 15.77 -20.92
C GLN A 3 -10.53 15.16 -19.56
N LEU A 4 -9.63 15.13 -18.60
CA LEU A 4 -9.89 14.55 -17.28
C LEU A 4 -10.97 15.32 -16.53
N LYS A 5 -10.85 16.67 -16.44
CA LYS A 5 -11.87 17.54 -15.85
C LYS A 5 -13.22 17.40 -16.55
N LYS A 6 -13.24 17.33 -17.90
CA LYS A 6 -14.44 17.12 -18.70
C LYS A 6 -15.17 15.82 -18.35
N HIS A 7 -14.43 14.80 -17.93
CA HIS A 7 -14.98 13.51 -17.52
C HIS A 7 -15.22 13.40 -16.01
N GLY A 8 -15.03 14.49 -15.25
CA GLY A 8 -15.35 14.54 -13.83
C GLY A 8 -14.22 14.07 -12.92
N MET A 9 -13.00 13.83 -13.45
CA MET A 9 -11.85 13.52 -12.63
C MET A 9 -11.34 14.78 -11.93
N ASN A 10 -11.12 14.68 -10.63
CA ASN A 10 -10.73 15.82 -9.78
C ASN A 10 -9.29 15.73 -9.25
N THR A 11 -8.60 14.60 -9.45
CA THR A 11 -7.27 14.35 -8.92
C THR A 11 -6.43 13.56 -9.91
N LEU A 12 -5.12 13.86 -9.99
CA LEU A 12 -4.14 12.98 -10.63
C LEU A 12 -3.64 11.98 -9.58
N GLY A 13 -3.87 10.71 -9.84
CA GLY A 13 -3.42 9.61 -8.99
C GLY A 13 -1.91 9.35 -9.11
N ASN A 14 -1.41 8.43 -8.29
CA ASN A 14 -0.06 7.90 -8.41
C ASN A 14 0.17 7.30 -9.81
N TRP A 15 1.41 7.16 -10.24
CA TRP A 15 1.83 6.72 -11.58
C TRP A 15 1.50 7.69 -12.71
N SER A 16 0.95 8.88 -12.41
CA SER A 16 0.83 9.95 -13.40
C SER A 16 2.20 10.45 -13.83
N ASP A 17 2.32 10.87 -15.08
CA ASP A 17 3.58 11.42 -15.60
C ASP A 17 4.00 12.65 -14.77
N GLU A 18 5.17 12.58 -14.16
CA GLU A 18 5.70 13.65 -13.28
C GLU A 18 5.78 15.02 -13.96
N ARG A 19 5.92 15.06 -15.30
CA ARG A 19 5.91 16.29 -16.09
C ARG A 19 4.58 17.01 -16.07
N LEU A 20 3.50 16.33 -15.68
CA LEU A 20 2.17 16.88 -15.60
C LEU A 20 1.82 17.42 -14.20
N LEU A 21 2.54 16.95 -13.18
CA LEU A 21 2.28 17.31 -11.79
C LEU A 21 2.66 18.77 -11.51
N GLY A 22 1.74 19.53 -10.94
CA GLY A 22 1.90 20.97 -10.69
C GLY A 22 1.81 21.86 -11.94
N VAL A 23 1.79 21.27 -13.15
CA VAL A 23 1.62 22.03 -14.41
C VAL A 23 0.15 22.08 -14.80
N LEU A 24 -0.58 20.99 -14.57
CA LEU A 24 -2.01 20.97 -14.76
C LEU A 24 -2.69 21.56 -13.53
N ASP A 25 -3.71 22.38 -13.74
CA ASP A 25 -4.55 22.93 -12.66
C ASP A 25 -5.52 21.83 -12.15
N ILE A 26 -4.94 20.76 -11.57
CA ILE A 26 -5.64 19.63 -10.97
C ILE A 26 -4.81 19.19 -9.74
N PRO A 27 -5.43 19.06 -8.55
CA PRO A 27 -4.78 18.46 -7.41
C PRO A 27 -4.18 17.07 -7.72
N TYR A 28 -3.09 16.73 -7.07
CA TYR A 28 -2.42 15.47 -7.34
C TYR A 28 -1.82 14.82 -6.09
N VAL A 29 -1.58 13.54 -6.21
CA VAL A 29 -0.74 12.78 -5.28
C VAL A 29 0.49 12.23 -6.01
N THR A 30 1.55 11.94 -5.27
CA THR A 30 2.77 11.31 -5.81
C THR A 30 3.28 10.24 -4.85
N SER A 31 4.35 9.56 -5.20
CA SER A 31 5.10 8.67 -4.29
C SER A 31 6.51 9.20 -4.10
N LEU A 32 7.17 8.79 -3.02
CA LEU A 32 8.61 8.86 -2.99
C LEU A 32 9.17 8.06 -4.19
N PRO A 33 10.14 8.59 -4.93
CA PRO A 33 10.74 7.88 -6.07
C PRO A 33 11.40 6.57 -5.64
N GLU A 34 11.95 6.55 -4.43
CA GLU A 34 12.59 5.41 -3.80
C GLU A 34 12.19 5.34 -2.33
N PHE A 35 12.00 4.13 -1.81
CA PHE A 35 11.88 3.88 -0.38
C PHE A 35 13.25 3.53 0.21
N PRO A 36 13.56 3.91 1.46
CA PRO A 36 14.86 3.60 2.06
C PRO A 36 15.16 2.09 2.04
N ALA A 37 16.33 1.75 1.54
CA ALA A 37 16.83 0.38 1.45
C ALA A 37 18.23 0.27 2.05
N THR A 38 18.66 -0.95 2.32
CA THR A 38 19.99 -1.29 2.82
C THR A 38 20.64 -2.34 1.92
N ALA A 39 21.97 -2.39 1.89
CA ALA A 39 22.71 -3.36 1.09
C ALA A 39 22.37 -4.80 1.47
N VAL A 40 22.12 -5.04 2.75
CA VAL A 40 21.62 -6.33 3.26
C VAL A 40 20.16 -6.15 3.66
N SER A 41 19.27 -6.90 3.02
CA SER A 41 17.86 -6.97 3.41
C SER A 41 17.67 -8.07 4.46
N ILE A 42 16.74 -7.87 5.36
CA ILE A 42 16.32 -8.89 6.34
C ILE A 42 15.53 -10.00 5.65
N PHE A 43 14.51 -9.59 4.86
CA PHE A 43 13.66 -10.50 4.11
C PHE A 43 13.13 -9.81 2.85
N ARG A 44 13.31 -10.41 1.70
CA ARG A 44 12.93 -9.79 0.42
C ARG A 44 13.42 -8.34 0.34
N ASP A 45 12.52 -7.38 0.25
CA ASP A 45 12.80 -5.95 0.22
C ASP A 45 12.61 -5.24 1.58
N PHE A 46 12.53 -6.00 2.69
CA PHE A 46 12.53 -5.43 4.05
C PHE A 46 13.97 -5.11 4.48
N PRO A 47 14.30 -3.83 4.72
CA PRO A 47 15.67 -3.41 5.03
C PRO A 47 16.09 -3.72 6.47
N ASP A 48 17.37 -3.58 6.76
CA ASP A 48 17.92 -3.56 8.12
C ASP A 48 17.62 -2.23 8.81
N VAL A 49 16.39 -2.10 9.34
CA VAL A 49 15.79 -0.83 9.79
C VAL A 49 16.52 -0.17 10.96
N PHE A 50 17.32 -0.90 11.71
CA PHE A 50 18.10 -0.36 12.83
C PHE A 50 19.51 0.07 12.44
N SER A 51 19.91 -0.15 11.18
CA SER A 51 21.24 0.23 10.70
C SER A 51 21.39 1.74 10.49
N ALA A 52 22.62 2.23 10.61
CA ALA A 52 22.95 3.61 10.23
C ALA A 52 22.71 3.87 8.72
N GLU A 53 22.86 2.83 7.90
CA GLU A 53 22.59 2.88 6.46
C GLU A 53 21.13 3.22 6.18
N TYR A 54 20.17 2.59 6.90
CA TYR A 54 18.74 2.89 6.75
C TYR A 54 18.42 4.34 7.11
N GLN A 55 19.02 4.87 8.19
CA GLN A 55 18.87 6.27 8.59
C GLN A 55 19.36 7.23 7.50
N LEU A 56 20.52 6.94 6.88
CA LEU A 56 21.06 7.76 5.79
C LEU A 56 20.22 7.64 4.51
N ALA A 57 19.75 6.44 4.19
CA ALA A 57 18.85 6.20 3.06
C ALA A 57 17.55 7.00 3.21
N ALA A 58 16.94 6.99 4.40
CA ALA A 58 15.72 7.76 4.68
C ALA A 58 15.92 9.27 4.46
N LYS A 59 17.04 9.83 4.95
CA LYS A 59 17.39 11.24 4.70
C LYS A 59 17.52 11.54 3.22
N ARG A 60 18.19 10.67 2.46
CA ARG A 60 18.38 10.84 1.01
C ARG A 60 17.05 10.78 0.26
N CYS A 61 16.21 9.77 0.53
CA CYS A 61 14.93 9.62 -0.13
C CYS A 61 14.00 10.80 0.14
N ALA A 62 13.96 11.31 1.36
CA ALA A 62 13.14 12.46 1.74
C ALA A 62 13.48 13.73 0.93
N GLN A 63 14.73 13.91 0.48
CA GLN A 63 15.15 15.10 -0.30
C GLN A 63 14.39 15.25 -1.63
N ALA A 64 13.81 14.18 -2.17
CA ALA A 64 12.98 14.25 -3.37
C ALA A 64 11.76 15.16 -3.19
N LEU A 65 11.26 15.33 -1.96
CA LEU A 65 10.11 16.19 -1.65
C LEU A 65 10.44 17.69 -1.72
N ALA A 66 11.72 18.08 -1.62
CA ALA A 66 12.14 19.48 -1.53
C ALA A 66 11.65 20.34 -2.71
N ALA A 67 11.59 19.74 -3.91
CA ALA A 67 11.16 20.45 -5.12
C ALA A 67 9.66 20.80 -5.13
N ARG A 68 8.82 20.07 -4.37
CA ARG A 68 7.35 20.19 -4.39
C ARG A 68 6.73 20.61 -3.07
N LYS A 69 7.51 20.81 -2.02
CA LYS A 69 7.04 21.09 -0.64
C LYS A 69 6.16 22.33 -0.47
N ASN A 70 6.12 23.20 -1.46
CA ASN A 70 5.28 24.41 -1.46
C ASN A 70 4.26 24.41 -2.60
N ASP A 71 4.04 23.29 -3.27
CA ASP A 71 3.08 23.19 -4.37
C ASP A 71 1.64 23.06 -3.82
N PRO A 72 0.78 24.07 -3.96
CA PRO A 72 -0.56 24.05 -3.37
C PRO A 72 -1.51 23.04 -4.03
N LEU A 73 -1.12 22.44 -5.15
CA LEU A 73 -1.90 21.39 -5.82
C LEU A 73 -1.53 19.98 -5.35
N MET A 74 -0.42 19.83 -4.65
CA MET A 74 -0.04 18.54 -4.08
C MET A 74 -0.88 18.26 -2.83
N ILE A 75 -1.65 17.17 -2.86
CA ILE A 75 -2.44 16.70 -1.71
C ILE A 75 -1.52 16.04 -0.69
N GLY A 76 -0.64 15.19 -1.17
CA GLY A 76 0.25 14.40 -0.34
C GLY A 76 1.04 13.38 -1.16
N TYR A 77 1.78 12.54 -0.45
CA TYR A 77 2.62 11.52 -1.06
C TYR A 77 2.54 10.19 -0.33
N PHE A 78 2.63 9.11 -1.09
CA PHE A 78 2.80 7.77 -0.57
C PHE A 78 4.28 7.52 -0.28
N LEU A 79 4.57 6.82 0.81
CA LEU A 79 5.95 6.43 1.11
C LEU A 79 6.43 5.31 0.19
N ARG A 80 5.52 4.40 -0.14
CA ARG A 80 5.82 3.21 -0.93
C ARG A 80 4.56 2.68 -1.60
N ASN A 81 4.75 1.76 -2.56
CA ASN A 81 3.68 0.95 -3.14
C ASN A 81 3.90 -0.53 -2.85
N GLU A 82 2.91 -1.18 -2.25
CA GLU A 82 2.82 -2.63 -2.13
C GLU A 82 4.13 -3.31 -1.75
N PRO A 83 4.61 -3.16 -0.49
CA PRO A 83 5.87 -3.77 -0.08
C PRO A 83 5.91 -5.27 -0.37
N ALA A 84 6.88 -5.75 -1.14
CA ALA A 84 6.94 -7.15 -1.58
C ALA A 84 7.08 -8.14 -0.40
N TRP A 85 7.69 -7.71 0.69
CA TRP A 85 7.82 -8.51 1.91
C TRP A 85 6.46 -8.79 2.57
N ALA A 86 5.44 -7.95 2.37
CA ALA A 86 4.12 -8.11 2.98
C ALA A 86 3.25 -9.18 2.30
N PHE A 87 3.57 -9.61 1.06
CA PHE A 87 2.84 -10.67 0.34
C PHE A 87 3.21 -12.08 0.85
N VAL A 88 3.15 -12.27 2.16
CA VAL A 88 3.42 -13.56 2.80
C VAL A 88 2.49 -13.73 3.98
N ASP A 89 1.79 -14.87 4.02
CA ASP A 89 0.94 -15.23 5.15
C ASP A 89 1.76 -15.70 6.34
N ASN A 90 1.30 -15.33 7.53
CA ASN A 90 1.91 -15.72 8.81
C ASN A 90 3.39 -15.31 8.95
N LEU A 91 3.78 -14.20 8.33
CA LEU A 91 5.13 -13.66 8.43
C LEU A 91 5.40 -13.15 9.85
N VAL A 92 6.52 -13.57 10.41
CA VAL A 92 7.11 -13.03 11.64
C VAL A 92 8.50 -12.51 11.28
N LEU A 93 8.63 -11.19 11.14
CA LEU A 93 9.87 -10.57 10.64
C LEU A 93 11.11 -10.90 11.50
N ALA A 94 10.95 -11.05 12.81
CA ALA A 94 12.04 -11.42 13.71
C ALA A 94 12.54 -12.85 13.46
N ASP A 95 11.69 -13.77 12.98
CA ASP A 95 12.17 -15.10 12.54
C ASP A 95 13.13 -14.97 11.35
N GLU A 96 12.80 -14.06 10.41
CA GLU A 96 13.65 -13.81 9.25
C GLU A 96 14.99 -13.14 9.65
N VAL A 97 14.97 -12.30 10.70
CA VAL A 97 16.22 -11.76 11.29
C VAL A 97 17.12 -12.87 11.78
N LEU A 98 16.57 -13.83 12.53
CA LEU A 98 17.36 -14.96 13.07
C LEU A 98 17.76 -15.97 12.00
N HIS A 99 16.93 -16.13 10.96
CA HIS A 99 17.24 -17.01 9.82
C HIS A 99 18.33 -16.41 8.91
N ASN A 100 18.39 -15.10 8.75
CA ASN A 100 19.37 -14.44 7.89
C ASN A 100 20.80 -14.74 8.37
N PRO A 101 21.72 -15.21 7.51
CA PRO A 101 23.10 -15.53 7.92
C PRO A 101 23.94 -14.28 8.24
N ALA A 102 23.53 -13.11 7.76
CA ALA A 102 24.27 -11.88 7.99
C ALA A 102 24.10 -11.37 9.43
N ARG A 103 25.15 -10.81 9.99
CA ARG A 103 25.13 -10.12 11.27
C ARG A 103 24.63 -8.68 11.05
N THR A 104 23.31 -8.52 10.97
CA THR A 104 22.63 -7.25 10.73
C THR A 104 22.45 -6.48 12.05
N ALA A 105 22.20 -5.16 11.97
CA ALA A 105 21.87 -4.36 13.13
C ALA A 105 20.55 -4.84 13.78
N CYS A 106 19.57 -5.26 13.00
CA CYS A 106 18.35 -5.90 13.52
C CYS A 106 18.69 -7.13 14.36
N LYS A 107 19.63 -7.98 13.92
CA LYS A 107 20.03 -9.19 14.67
C LYS A 107 20.76 -8.82 15.96
N GLU A 108 21.65 -7.84 15.93
CA GLU A 108 22.36 -7.37 17.13
C GLU A 108 21.40 -6.82 18.18
N ILE A 109 20.45 -5.99 17.75
CA ILE A 109 19.44 -5.41 18.66
C ILE A 109 18.48 -6.48 19.18
N LEU A 110 18.09 -7.47 18.36
CA LEU A 110 17.26 -8.59 18.80
C LEU A 110 17.96 -9.43 19.89
N VAL A 111 19.24 -9.75 19.69
CA VAL A 111 20.01 -10.49 20.70
C VAL A 111 20.13 -9.68 21.99
N ALA A 112 20.43 -8.38 21.89
CA ALA A 112 20.50 -7.51 23.07
C ALA A 112 19.14 -7.40 23.80
N TYR A 113 18.04 -7.27 23.07
CA TYR A 113 16.68 -7.29 23.62
C TYR A 113 16.39 -8.57 24.41
N LEU A 114 16.78 -9.72 23.87
CA LEU A 114 16.60 -11.02 24.55
C LEU A 114 17.51 -11.16 25.77
N GLN A 115 18.75 -10.66 25.71
CA GLN A 115 19.66 -10.60 26.85
C GLN A 115 19.09 -9.73 27.98
N GLU A 116 18.54 -8.57 27.66
CA GLU A 116 17.91 -7.68 28.64
C GLU A 116 16.67 -8.34 29.25
N ARG A 117 15.85 -9.00 28.45
CA ARG A 117 14.59 -9.63 28.89
C ARG A 117 14.81 -10.84 29.79
N TYR A 118 15.76 -11.73 29.43
CA TYR A 118 15.95 -13.01 30.09
C TYR A 118 17.12 -13.04 31.06
N GLN A 119 18.07 -12.13 30.95
CA GLN A 119 19.28 -12.01 31.78
C GLN A 119 20.25 -13.21 31.68
N THR A 120 19.76 -14.45 31.61
CA THR A 120 20.58 -15.66 31.47
C THR A 120 20.07 -16.56 30.34
N ILE A 121 20.98 -17.34 29.76
CA ILE A 121 20.63 -18.27 28.67
C ILE A 121 19.71 -19.39 29.15
N GLU A 122 19.88 -19.85 30.41
CA GLU A 122 19.04 -20.87 31.01
C GLU A 122 17.60 -20.39 31.17
N ALA A 123 17.37 -19.07 31.46
CA ALA A 123 16.05 -18.50 31.56
C ALA A 123 15.38 -18.44 30.18
N LEU A 124 16.10 -18.02 29.14
CA LEU A 124 15.62 -18.03 27.76
C LEU A 124 15.33 -19.49 27.32
N ASN A 125 16.24 -20.43 27.53
CA ASN A 125 16.05 -21.81 27.13
C ASN A 125 14.80 -22.45 27.77
N ARG A 126 14.53 -22.15 29.05
CA ARG A 126 13.29 -22.62 29.71
C ARG A 126 12.03 -21.99 29.07
N ALA A 127 12.06 -20.71 28.74
CA ALA A 127 10.92 -20.02 28.15
C ALA A 127 10.66 -20.46 26.70
N TRP A 128 11.74 -20.66 25.94
CA TRP A 128 11.66 -21.00 24.51
C TRP A 128 11.60 -22.51 24.25
N ASN A 129 11.78 -23.34 25.29
CA ASN A 129 11.92 -24.79 25.15
C ASN A 129 13.08 -25.15 24.20
N SER A 130 14.23 -24.51 24.42
CA SER A 130 15.43 -24.63 23.59
C SER A 130 16.65 -25.09 24.41
N SER A 131 17.77 -25.32 23.75
CA SER A 131 19.04 -25.76 24.36
C SER A 131 20.23 -24.98 23.76
N LEU A 132 20.11 -23.67 23.63
CA LEU A 132 21.18 -22.80 23.15
C LEU A 132 22.31 -22.76 24.18
N GLU A 133 23.55 -22.76 23.70
CA GLU A 133 24.73 -22.72 24.58
C GLU A 133 24.93 -21.33 25.21
N SER A 134 24.63 -20.30 24.45
CA SER A 134 24.72 -18.89 24.84
C SER A 134 23.81 -18.02 23.99
N PHE A 135 23.65 -16.75 24.35
CA PHE A 135 22.96 -15.78 23.47
C PHE A 135 23.66 -15.60 22.11
N ASP A 136 24.99 -15.80 22.08
CA ASP A 136 25.77 -15.74 20.85
C ASP A 136 25.38 -16.83 19.83
N SER A 137 24.76 -17.93 20.28
CA SER A 137 24.23 -18.98 19.42
C SER A 137 23.11 -18.43 18.46
N LEU A 138 22.47 -17.33 18.83
CA LEU A 138 21.44 -16.67 18.00
C LEU A 138 22.03 -15.93 16.81
N TYR A 139 23.33 -15.70 16.75
CA TYR A 139 23.98 -15.13 15.56
C TYR A 139 24.08 -16.14 14.42
N ALA A 140 24.11 -17.43 14.71
CA ALA A 140 23.96 -18.47 13.70
C ALA A 140 22.49 -18.54 13.22
N PRO A 141 22.25 -18.90 11.96
CA PRO A 141 20.89 -19.02 11.44
C PRO A 141 20.02 -19.96 12.28
N GLN A 142 18.85 -19.45 12.68
CA GLN A 142 17.82 -20.20 13.39
C GLN A 142 16.57 -20.30 12.54
N GLU A 143 15.83 -21.40 12.62
CA GLU A 143 14.63 -21.60 11.83
C GLU A 143 13.36 -21.45 12.66
N LYS A 144 12.48 -20.52 12.24
CA LYS A 144 11.10 -20.36 12.74
C LYS A 144 11.00 -20.44 14.26
N VAL A 145 11.82 -19.65 14.94
CA VAL A 145 11.90 -19.58 16.41
C VAL A 145 10.52 -19.31 17.03
N SER A 146 9.67 -18.53 16.37
CA SER A 146 8.30 -18.29 16.79
C SER A 146 7.43 -19.55 16.93
N LYS A 147 7.90 -20.69 16.44
CA LYS A 147 7.21 -22.00 16.56
C LYS A 147 7.74 -22.86 17.72
N TRP A 148 8.81 -22.47 18.40
CA TRP A 148 9.44 -23.27 19.45
C TRP A 148 8.58 -23.29 20.72
N SER A 149 8.01 -22.14 21.11
CA SER A 149 7.11 -22.02 22.25
C SER A 149 6.19 -20.81 22.11
N SER A 150 5.20 -20.68 23.00
CA SER A 150 4.37 -19.47 23.07
C SER A 150 5.17 -18.23 23.48
N ALA A 151 6.13 -18.38 24.38
CA ALA A 151 7.02 -17.29 24.80
C ALA A 151 7.92 -16.82 23.64
N ALA A 152 8.54 -17.76 22.92
CA ALA A 152 9.33 -17.44 21.73
C ALA A 152 8.48 -16.71 20.66
N ARG A 153 7.25 -17.16 20.44
CA ARG A 153 6.33 -16.50 19.51
C ARG A 153 6.04 -15.07 19.91
N GLU A 154 5.75 -14.82 21.20
CA GLU A 154 5.46 -13.48 21.69
C GLU A 154 6.66 -12.55 21.56
N ASP A 155 7.86 -13.03 21.93
CA ASP A 155 9.10 -12.28 21.79
C ASP A 155 9.37 -11.88 20.32
N MET A 156 9.21 -12.84 19.40
CA MET A 156 9.42 -12.60 17.97
C MET A 156 8.37 -11.62 17.41
N LYS A 157 7.12 -11.74 17.82
CA LYS A 157 6.07 -10.79 17.40
C LYS A 157 6.31 -9.40 17.96
N GLU A 158 6.66 -9.28 19.23
CA GLU A 158 6.97 -7.97 19.83
C GLU A 158 8.15 -7.30 19.12
N PHE A 159 9.22 -8.02 18.85
CA PHE A 159 10.35 -7.48 18.12
C PHE A 159 9.99 -7.12 16.68
N SER A 160 9.15 -7.92 16.01
CA SER A 160 8.62 -7.61 14.68
C SER A 160 7.84 -6.28 14.67
N ARG A 161 7.03 -6.01 15.69
CA ARG A 161 6.35 -4.71 15.85
C ARG A 161 7.33 -3.54 16.00
N GLN A 162 8.42 -3.73 16.75
CA GLN A 162 9.48 -2.71 16.86
C GLN A 162 10.17 -2.44 15.52
N MET A 163 10.42 -3.48 14.74
CA MET A 163 10.98 -3.35 13.39
C MET A 163 10.01 -2.61 12.45
N LEU A 164 8.72 -2.95 12.47
CA LEU A 164 7.69 -2.31 11.65
C LEU A 164 7.53 -0.82 12.02
N ARG A 165 7.58 -0.52 13.32
CA ARG A 165 7.56 0.86 13.80
C ARG A 165 8.74 1.65 13.25
N ALA A 166 9.96 1.13 13.38
CA ALA A 166 11.16 1.77 12.84
C ALA A 166 11.13 1.90 11.30
N TYR A 167 10.58 0.90 10.61
CA TYR A 167 10.39 0.89 9.16
C TYR A 167 9.57 2.09 8.68
N ILE A 168 8.59 2.54 9.46
CA ILE A 168 7.69 3.65 9.13
C ILE A 168 8.18 4.97 9.75
N GLU A 169 8.48 5.01 11.04
CA GLU A 169 8.81 6.25 11.76
C GLU A 169 10.06 6.95 11.22
N ILE A 170 11.09 6.18 10.85
CA ILE A 170 12.35 6.74 10.38
C ILE A 170 12.16 7.53 9.08
N PRO A 171 11.61 6.96 7.99
CA PRO A 171 11.37 7.73 6.77
C PRO A 171 10.34 8.84 6.96
N VAL A 172 9.27 8.62 7.74
CA VAL A 172 8.27 9.66 8.04
C VAL A 172 8.93 10.87 8.69
N ARG A 173 9.73 10.67 9.72
CA ARG A 173 10.46 11.75 10.41
C ARG A 173 11.30 12.57 9.45
N GLU A 174 12.04 11.91 8.56
CA GLU A 174 12.90 12.59 7.59
C GLU A 174 12.07 13.32 6.51
N CYS A 175 10.95 12.72 6.06
CA CYS A 175 10.01 13.36 5.13
C CYS A 175 9.38 14.62 5.74
N ARG A 176 8.88 14.57 6.97
CA ARG A 176 8.30 15.73 7.68
C ARG A 176 9.31 16.87 7.87
N ARG A 177 10.62 16.57 7.99
CA ARG A 177 11.67 17.60 8.07
C ARG A 177 11.84 18.36 6.76
N VAL A 178 11.65 17.69 5.63
CA VAL A 178 11.80 18.28 4.30
C VAL A 178 10.52 18.94 3.84
N ASP A 179 9.40 18.26 4.04
CA ASP A 179 8.06 18.70 3.66
C ASP A 179 7.09 18.60 4.85
N PRO A 180 6.92 19.67 5.62
CA PRO A 180 5.95 19.72 6.70
C PRO A 180 4.52 20.06 6.26
N ASN A 181 4.30 20.34 4.97
CA ASN A 181 3.05 20.93 4.45
C ASN A 181 2.06 19.90 3.91
N HIS A 182 2.56 18.79 3.34
CA HIS A 182 1.72 17.82 2.64
C HIS A 182 1.47 16.56 3.47
N MET A 183 0.36 15.90 3.16
CA MET A 183 -0.05 14.68 3.85
C MET A 183 0.82 13.48 3.48
N ILE A 184 1.08 12.62 4.46
CA ILE A 184 1.66 11.29 4.26
C ILE A 184 0.51 10.30 4.10
N LEU A 185 0.38 9.73 2.90
CA LEU A 185 -0.76 8.93 2.49
C LEU A 185 -0.57 7.41 2.72
N GLY A 186 0.47 7.02 3.44
CA GLY A 186 0.74 5.62 3.80
C GLY A 186 1.50 4.84 2.73
N MET A 187 1.26 3.51 2.70
CA MET A 187 2.09 2.53 2.00
C MET A 187 1.40 1.85 0.81
N ARG A 188 0.14 2.17 0.52
CA ARG A 188 -0.67 1.51 -0.52
C ARG A 188 -0.71 -0.01 -0.34
N TRP A 189 -1.09 -0.44 0.86
CA TRP A 189 -1.11 -1.86 1.21
C TRP A 189 -2.06 -2.67 0.31
N ALA A 190 -1.55 -3.67 -0.39
CA ALA A 190 -2.38 -4.63 -1.15
C ALA A 190 -2.73 -5.85 -0.31
N TRP A 191 -1.84 -6.26 0.59
CA TRP A 191 -1.99 -7.46 1.39
C TRP A 191 -1.71 -7.17 2.87
N ILE A 192 -2.71 -7.36 3.73
CA ILE A 192 -2.60 -7.25 5.19
C ILE A 192 -2.99 -8.61 5.77
N SER A 193 -2.01 -9.51 5.86
CA SER A 193 -2.21 -10.90 6.29
C SER A 193 -2.25 -11.06 7.81
N ASP A 194 -1.64 -10.14 8.57
CA ASP A 194 -1.58 -10.17 10.03
C ASP A 194 -1.84 -8.76 10.59
N PRO A 195 -2.58 -8.63 11.72
CA PRO A 195 -2.83 -7.33 12.37
C PRO A 195 -1.57 -6.53 12.70
N ASP A 196 -0.46 -7.20 13.01
CA ASP A 196 0.80 -6.52 13.35
C ASP A 196 1.36 -5.69 12.16
N LEU A 197 0.97 -6.00 10.90
CA LEU A 197 1.47 -5.31 9.70
C LEU A 197 1.06 -3.84 9.61
N VAL A 198 0.01 -3.42 10.31
CA VAL A 198 -0.40 -2.01 10.35
C VAL A 198 0.35 -1.21 11.43
N THR A 199 1.24 -1.82 12.22
CA THR A 199 2.02 -1.13 13.26
C THR A 199 2.74 0.09 12.68
N GLY A 200 2.62 1.23 13.35
CA GLY A 200 3.21 2.50 12.91
C GLY A 200 2.26 3.36 12.07
N TRP A 201 1.00 2.93 11.87
CA TRP A 201 -0.03 3.68 11.14
C TRP A 201 -0.24 5.09 11.68
N GLU A 202 0.01 5.32 12.97
CA GLU A 202 -0.14 6.60 13.68
C GLU A 202 0.75 7.71 13.11
N ASN A 203 1.72 7.34 12.28
CA ASN A 203 2.63 8.28 11.62
C ASN A 203 2.07 8.84 10.30
N PHE A 204 0.97 8.29 9.80
CA PHE A 204 0.33 8.74 8.56
C PHE A 204 -0.76 9.77 8.83
N ASP A 205 -1.17 10.51 7.80
CA ASP A 205 -2.36 11.36 7.81
C ASP A 205 -3.56 10.65 7.18
N VAL A 206 -3.28 9.72 6.27
CA VAL A 206 -4.25 8.87 5.58
C VAL A 206 -3.68 7.47 5.49
N PHE A 207 -4.50 6.45 5.75
CA PHE A 207 -4.12 5.06 5.51
C PHE A 207 -4.54 4.63 4.11
N SER A 208 -3.60 4.21 3.27
CA SER A 208 -3.91 3.81 1.89
C SER A 208 -3.79 2.31 1.67
N ILE A 209 -4.77 1.78 0.94
CA ILE A 209 -4.78 0.40 0.46
C ILE A 209 -4.99 0.37 -1.05
N ASN A 210 -4.43 -0.63 -1.73
CA ASN A 210 -4.82 -0.99 -3.08
C ASN A 210 -5.88 -2.09 -2.96
N CYS A 211 -7.05 -1.87 -3.55
CA CYS A 211 -8.19 -2.74 -3.33
C CYS A 211 -8.87 -3.11 -4.64
N TYR A 212 -8.47 -4.24 -5.19
CA TYR A 212 -9.09 -4.85 -6.35
C TYR A 212 -10.20 -5.80 -5.86
N ALA A 213 -11.42 -5.31 -5.85
CA ALA A 213 -12.63 -6.01 -5.43
C ALA A 213 -13.86 -5.41 -6.11
N ALA A 214 -14.94 -6.17 -6.24
CA ALA A 214 -16.21 -5.63 -6.75
C ALA A 214 -16.88 -4.66 -5.76
N ASP A 215 -16.60 -4.79 -4.47
CA ASP A 215 -17.10 -3.93 -3.38
C ASP A 215 -15.96 -3.67 -2.37
N PRO A 216 -15.54 -2.41 -2.15
CA PRO A 216 -14.44 -2.09 -1.26
C PRO A 216 -14.80 -2.02 0.22
N THR A 217 -16.10 -2.05 0.55
CA THR A 217 -16.64 -1.75 1.90
C THR A 217 -15.97 -2.59 2.99
N GLU A 218 -15.91 -3.92 2.81
CA GLU A 218 -15.31 -4.84 3.79
C GLU A 218 -13.80 -4.59 3.98
N LYS A 219 -13.10 -4.20 2.92
CA LYS A 219 -11.65 -3.92 3.01
C LYS A 219 -11.37 -2.64 3.78
N ILE A 220 -12.18 -1.59 3.57
CA ILE A 220 -12.09 -0.34 4.33
C ILE A 220 -12.45 -0.61 5.79
N GLN A 221 -13.55 -1.33 6.05
CA GLN A 221 -13.97 -1.70 7.40
C GLN A 221 -12.91 -2.52 8.13
N ARG A 222 -12.27 -3.47 7.44
CA ARG A 222 -11.18 -4.27 8.03
C ARG A 222 -10.02 -3.39 8.53
N VAL A 223 -9.66 -2.32 7.83
CA VAL A 223 -8.61 -1.39 8.28
C VAL A 223 -9.02 -0.76 9.62
N ALA A 224 -10.26 -0.30 9.74
CA ALA A 224 -10.79 0.25 11.00
C ALA A 224 -10.84 -0.82 12.11
N ASP A 225 -11.25 -2.05 11.80
CA ASP A 225 -11.32 -3.17 12.76
C ASP A 225 -9.93 -3.59 13.27
N LEU A 226 -8.86 -3.29 12.52
CA LEU A 226 -7.47 -3.46 12.97
C LEU A 226 -7.00 -2.35 13.93
N GLY A 227 -7.86 -1.40 14.25
CA GLY A 227 -7.58 -0.29 15.17
C GLY A 227 -6.92 0.92 14.51
N VAL A 228 -6.92 1.00 13.19
CA VAL A 228 -6.43 2.17 12.45
C VAL A 228 -7.50 3.26 12.49
N ASP A 229 -7.25 4.32 13.26
CA ASP A 229 -8.12 5.48 13.41
C ASP A 229 -7.71 6.62 12.47
N LEU A 230 -7.73 6.33 11.17
CA LEU A 230 -7.41 7.28 10.10
C LEU A 230 -8.43 7.20 8.96
N PRO A 231 -8.56 8.28 8.16
CA PRO A 231 -9.21 8.19 6.86
C PRO A 231 -8.53 7.14 5.98
N VAL A 232 -9.33 6.39 5.21
CA VAL A 232 -8.84 5.34 4.32
C VAL A 232 -9.00 5.76 2.86
N MET A 233 -7.91 5.72 2.11
CA MET A 233 -7.87 5.97 0.68
C MET A 233 -7.60 4.69 -0.10
N ILE A 234 -8.37 4.46 -1.16
CA ILE A 234 -8.06 3.41 -2.13
C ILE A 234 -7.05 3.97 -3.14
N GLY A 235 -5.82 3.47 -3.08
CA GLY A 235 -4.73 3.91 -3.96
C GLY A 235 -4.84 3.39 -5.38
N GLU A 236 -5.39 2.18 -5.55
CA GLU A 236 -5.65 1.54 -6.85
C GLU A 236 -6.90 0.68 -6.82
N PHE A 237 -7.65 0.74 -7.92
CA PHE A 237 -8.69 -0.21 -8.29
C PHE A 237 -8.95 -0.14 -9.78
N HIS A 238 -9.46 -1.19 -10.40
CA HIS A 238 -9.93 -1.17 -11.79
C HIS A 238 -11.04 -2.19 -12.03
N PHE A 239 -11.67 -2.04 -13.20
CA PHE A 239 -12.55 -3.03 -13.79
C PHE A 239 -12.19 -3.16 -15.26
N GLY A 240 -12.01 -4.38 -15.76
CA GLY A 240 -11.71 -4.65 -17.14
C GLY A 240 -12.77 -5.52 -17.82
N ALA A 241 -12.82 -5.48 -19.15
CA ALA A 241 -13.72 -6.29 -19.95
C ALA A 241 -13.01 -6.81 -21.21
N LEU A 242 -13.64 -7.75 -21.94
CA LEU A 242 -13.05 -8.37 -23.13
C LEU A 242 -13.67 -7.89 -24.45
N ASP A 243 -14.68 -7.04 -24.38
CA ASP A 243 -15.46 -6.59 -25.55
C ASP A 243 -14.78 -5.50 -26.40
N ALA A 244 -13.60 -5.04 -26.02
CA ALA A 244 -12.81 -4.05 -26.76
C ALA A 244 -11.56 -4.64 -27.46
N GLY A 245 -11.38 -5.94 -27.43
CA GLY A 245 -10.36 -6.66 -28.21
C GLY A 245 -9.03 -6.92 -27.50
N LEU A 246 -8.83 -6.41 -26.27
CA LEU A 246 -7.70 -6.83 -25.43
C LEU A 246 -8.00 -8.20 -24.77
N PRO A 247 -6.98 -9.03 -24.52
CA PRO A 247 -7.17 -10.43 -24.12
C PRO A 247 -7.47 -10.61 -22.62
N ALA A 248 -7.23 -9.60 -21.79
CA ALA A 248 -7.31 -9.73 -20.34
C ALA A 248 -8.10 -8.60 -19.67
N THR A 249 -8.80 -8.96 -18.60
CA THR A 249 -9.62 -8.06 -17.79
C THR A 249 -8.82 -7.36 -16.68
N GLY A 250 -7.64 -7.86 -16.36
CA GLY A 250 -7.01 -7.52 -15.09
C GLY A 250 -7.70 -8.19 -13.91
N LEU A 251 -7.47 -7.67 -12.71
CA LEU A 251 -7.82 -8.32 -11.44
C LEU A 251 -9.34 -8.37 -11.16
N GLU A 252 -10.10 -7.41 -11.70
CA GLU A 252 -11.57 -7.37 -11.58
C GLU A 252 -12.21 -7.34 -12.97
N GLY A 253 -12.82 -8.45 -13.37
CA GLY A 253 -13.44 -8.63 -14.66
C GLY A 253 -14.95 -8.40 -14.63
N VAL A 254 -15.47 -7.72 -15.67
CA VAL A 254 -16.90 -7.57 -15.96
C VAL A 254 -17.18 -7.84 -17.44
N ARG A 255 -18.45 -7.94 -17.85
CA ARG A 255 -18.82 -8.42 -19.20
C ARG A 255 -18.56 -7.42 -20.32
N SER A 256 -18.69 -6.10 -20.05
CA SER A 256 -18.69 -5.08 -21.10
C SER A 256 -18.18 -3.73 -20.60
N GLN A 257 -17.94 -2.79 -21.56
CA GLN A 257 -17.59 -1.40 -21.23
C GLN A 257 -18.71 -0.70 -20.45
N ARG A 258 -19.98 -1.07 -20.68
CA ARG A 258 -21.11 -0.58 -19.89
C ARG A 258 -20.99 -1.05 -18.44
N ASP A 259 -20.72 -2.34 -18.23
CA ASP A 259 -20.61 -2.93 -16.90
C ASP A 259 -19.38 -2.39 -16.15
N ARG A 260 -18.29 -2.05 -16.84
CA ARG A 260 -17.15 -1.33 -16.25
C ARG A 260 -17.58 0.01 -15.65
N GLY A 261 -18.41 0.76 -16.37
CA GLY A 261 -18.95 2.04 -15.88
C GLY A 261 -19.86 1.84 -14.64
N ILE A 262 -20.74 0.86 -14.66
CA ILE A 262 -21.62 0.51 -13.54
C ILE A 262 -20.79 0.13 -12.33
N ALA A 263 -19.80 -0.76 -12.50
CA ALA A 263 -18.90 -1.21 -11.43
C ALA A 263 -18.09 -0.03 -10.85
N TYR A 264 -17.56 0.84 -11.69
CA TYR A 264 -16.85 2.06 -11.26
C TYR A 264 -17.71 2.92 -10.35
N ARG A 265 -18.95 3.24 -10.80
CA ARG A 265 -19.86 4.08 -10.02
C ARG A 265 -20.23 3.43 -8.70
N TYR A 266 -20.61 2.16 -8.74
CA TYR A 266 -20.92 1.39 -7.54
C TYR A 266 -19.77 1.46 -6.54
N TYR A 267 -18.55 1.18 -7.00
CA TYR A 267 -17.34 1.18 -6.18
C TYR A 267 -17.05 2.55 -5.53
N CYS A 268 -17.02 3.62 -6.35
CA CYS A 268 -16.74 4.96 -5.86
C CYS A 268 -17.79 5.46 -4.86
N ASP A 269 -19.07 5.19 -5.14
CA ASP A 269 -20.16 5.55 -4.24
C ASP A 269 -20.06 4.79 -2.90
N ARG A 270 -19.59 3.53 -2.90
CA ARG A 270 -19.33 2.76 -1.68
C ARG A 270 -18.17 3.34 -0.87
N VAL A 271 -17.09 3.74 -1.52
CA VAL A 271 -15.99 4.43 -0.83
C VAL A 271 -16.48 5.74 -0.22
N ALA A 272 -17.23 6.55 -0.97
CA ALA A 272 -17.73 7.84 -0.50
C ALA A 272 -18.75 7.72 0.65
N ALA A 273 -19.59 6.68 0.63
CA ALA A 273 -20.58 6.43 1.69
C ALA A 273 -19.98 5.82 2.95
N HIS A 274 -18.77 5.29 2.89
CA HIS A 274 -18.12 4.67 4.05
C HIS A 274 -17.57 5.74 5.00
N PRO A 275 -17.84 5.69 6.31
CA PRO A 275 -17.43 6.74 7.25
C PRO A 275 -15.91 6.98 7.30
N ASN A 276 -15.10 5.97 7.01
CA ASN A 276 -13.65 6.10 6.91
C ASN A 276 -13.14 6.34 5.49
N GLY A 277 -13.98 6.21 4.45
CA GLY A 277 -13.55 6.36 3.06
C GLY A 277 -13.40 7.82 2.64
N VAL A 278 -12.24 8.21 2.07
CA VAL A 278 -11.99 9.61 1.68
C VAL A 278 -11.66 9.79 0.20
N GLY A 279 -11.48 8.71 -0.55
CA GLY A 279 -11.21 8.78 -1.98
C GLY A 279 -10.71 7.48 -2.57
N CYS A 280 -10.72 7.42 -3.90
CA CYS A 280 -10.21 6.28 -4.63
C CYS A 280 -9.59 6.71 -5.97
N HIS A 281 -8.50 6.07 -6.36
CA HIS A 281 -7.78 6.33 -7.59
C HIS A 281 -7.92 5.15 -8.55
N TYR A 282 -8.43 5.43 -9.75
CA TYR A 282 -8.61 4.41 -10.77
C TYR A 282 -7.29 4.09 -11.48
N PHE A 283 -6.95 2.85 -11.56
CA PHE A 283 -5.80 2.33 -12.29
C PHE A 283 -6.28 1.59 -13.55
N GLN A 284 -6.18 2.18 -14.75
CA GLN A 284 -5.46 3.39 -15.08
C GLN A 284 -6.18 4.19 -16.18
N CYS A 285 -5.57 5.31 -16.63
CA CYS A 285 -6.18 6.22 -17.61
C CYS A 285 -6.32 5.61 -19.01
N TYR A 286 -5.31 4.90 -19.47
CA TYR A 286 -5.27 4.26 -20.80
C TYR A 286 -5.22 2.75 -20.68
N ASP A 287 -5.71 2.06 -21.72
CA ASP A 287 -5.49 0.64 -21.85
C ASP A 287 -3.99 0.31 -21.90
N GLN A 288 -3.65 -0.89 -21.50
CA GLN A 288 -2.30 -1.40 -21.64
C GLN A 288 -2.05 -1.88 -23.07
N PHE A 289 -0.80 -2.06 -23.44
CA PHE A 289 -0.44 -2.56 -24.78
C PHE A 289 -0.86 -4.02 -24.94
N VAL A 290 -1.39 -4.36 -26.10
CA VAL A 290 -1.83 -5.72 -26.43
C VAL A 290 -0.69 -6.76 -26.33
N LEU A 291 0.55 -6.34 -26.59
CA LEU A 291 1.74 -7.19 -26.46
C LEU A 291 2.28 -7.30 -25.04
N GLY A 292 1.65 -6.64 -24.10
CA GLY A 292 2.04 -6.63 -22.70
C GLY A 292 2.93 -5.46 -22.33
N ARG A 293 2.84 -5.06 -21.07
CA ARG A 293 3.70 -4.15 -20.36
C ARG A 293 5.00 -4.89 -19.96
N PHE A 294 5.96 -4.23 -19.30
CA PHE A 294 7.21 -4.84 -18.84
C PHE A 294 7.03 -6.06 -17.90
N ASP A 295 5.88 -6.14 -17.23
CA ASP A 295 5.47 -7.22 -16.32
C ASP A 295 4.50 -8.22 -16.98
N GLY A 296 4.19 -8.07 -18.27
CA GLY A 296 3.34 -8.95 -19.05
C GLY A 296 1.86 -8.53 -19.11
N GLU A 297 1.43 -7.59 -18.29
CA GLU A 297 0.02 -7.15 -18.28
C GLU A 297 -0.42 -6.51 -19.60
N ASN A 298 -1.62 -6.89 -20.08
CA ASN A 298 -2.23 -6.36 -21.31
C ASN A 298 -3.73 -6.16 -21.15
N TYR A 299 -4.12 -5.49 -20.08
CA TYR A 299 -5.48 -5.35 -19.60
C TYR A 299 -6.28 -4.28 -20.33
N ASN A 300 -7.57 -4.54 -20.59
CA ASN A 300 -8.55 -3.55 -21.00
C ASN A 300 -9.14 -2.86 -19.76
N ILE A 301 -8.39 -1.97 -19.17
CA ILE A 301 -8.77 -1.26 -17.94
C ILE A 301 -8.81 0.27 -18.10
N GLY A 302 -8.41 0.79 -19.26
CA GLY A 302 -8.35 2.23 -19.53
C GLY A 302 -9.71 2.93 -19.49
N LEU A 303 -9.71 4.20 -19.17
CA LEU A 303 -10.83 5.11 -19.45
C LEU A 303 -10.86 5.46 -20.94
N PHE A 304 -9.69 5.39 -21.53
CA PHE A 304 -9.42 5.63 -22.95
C PHE A 304 -8.66 4.45 -23.54
N ASP A 305 -8.91 4.18 -24.82
CA ASP A 305 -8.08 3.26 -25.57
C ASP A 305 -6.68 3.86 -25.85
N ILE A 306 -5.80 3.08 -26.44
CA ILE A 306 -4.42 3.52 -26.79
C ILE A 306 -4.38 4.64 -27.83
N CYS A 307 -5.50 4.92 -28.54
CA CYS A 307 -5.66 6.02 -29.47
C CYS A 307 -6.32 7.27 -28.84
N SER A 308 -6.41 7.30 -27.49
CA SER A 308 -7.03 8.38 -26.72
C SER A 308 -8.53 8.55 -26.98
N ARG A 309 -9.23 7.53 -27.46
CA ARG A 309 -10.69 7.54 -27.63
C ARG A 309 -11.35 7.08 -26.32
N PRO A 310 -12.28 7.86 -25.76
CA PRO A 310 -12.95 7.48 -24.51
C PRO A 310 -13.89 6.30 -24.74
N TYR A 311 -13.94 5.38 -23.78
CA TYR A 311 -15.01 4.40 -23.71
C TYR A 311 -16.30 5.10 -23.25
N ALA A 312 -17.18 5.39 -24.20
CA ALA A 312 -18.33 6.28 -24.00
C ALA A 312 -19.22 5.87 -22.82
N GLU A 313 -19.48 4.57 -22.67
CA GLU A 313 -20.30 4.03 -21.57
C GLU A 313 -19.60 4.22 -20.22
N MET A 314 -18.31 3.92 -20.15
CA MET A 314 -17.50 4.08 -18.93
C MET A 314 -17.46 5.55 -18.49
N VAL A 315 -17.06 6.48 -19.39
CA VAL A 315 -16.95 7.91 -19.04
C VAL A 315 -18.29 8.57 -18.74
N ARG A 316 -19.40 8.04 -19.25
CA ARG A 316 -20.73 8.50 -18.86
C ARG A 316 -21.01 8.22 -17.39
N GLN A 317 -20.78 6.99 -16.94
CA GLN A 317 -20.97 6.60 -15.55
C GLN A 317 -20.02 7.35 -14.59
N ILE A 318 -18.77 7.59 -15.01
CA ILE A 318 -17.83 8.42 -14.27
C ILE A 318 -18.39 9.82 -14.02
N ARG A 319 -18.94 10.47 -15.06
CA ARG A 319 -19.55 11.81 -14.92
C ARG A 319 -20.74 11.80 -13.97
N GLU A 320 -21.61 10.80 -14.09
CA GLU A 320 -22.76 10.64 -13.21
C GLU A 320 -22.31 10.48 -11.75
N CYS A 321 -21.33 9.62 -11.48
CA CYS A 321 -20.71 9.44 -10.18
C CYS A 321 -20.14 10.77 -9.66
N SER A 322 -19.24 11.40 -10.41
CA SER A 322 -18.55 12.62 -10.00
C SER A 322 -19.49 13.80 -9.75
N SER A 323 -20.63 13.86 -10.46
CA SER A 323 -21.63 14.93 -10.27
C SER A 323 -22.35 14.85 -8.94
N THR A 324 -22.33 13.71 -8.25
CA THR A 324 -23.09 13.46 -7.02
C THR A 324 -22.26 12.89 -5.88
N ILE A 325 -20.97 12.65 -6.09
CA ILE A 325 -20.12 11.94 -5.13
C ILE A 325 -20.07 12.64 -3.76
N TYR A 326 -20.05 13.96 -3.71
CA TYR A 326 -20.06 14.73 -2.45
C TYR A 326 -21.42 14.66 -1.75
N GLU A 327 -22.52 14.53 -2.48
CA GLU A 327 -23.85 14.32 -1.89
C GLU A 327 -23.96 12.94 -1.26
N VAL A 328 -23.32 11.94 -1.87
CA VAL A 328 -23.21 10.57 -1.32
C VAL A 328 -22.34 10.60 -0.07
N ALA A 329 -21.18 11.25 -0.12
CA ALA A 329 -20.28 11.37 1.04
C ALA A 329 -20.94 12.09 2.24
N ASP A 330 -21.76 13.11 1.97
CA ASP A 330 -22.49 13.86 3.00
C ASP A 330 -23.77 13.13 3.50
N GLY A 331 -24.10 11.97 2.94
CA GLY A 331 -25.33 11.22 3.23
C GLY A 331 -26.62 11.88 2.72
N ARG A 332 -26.52 12.88 1.84
CA ARG A 332 -27.67 13.57 1.21
C ARG A 332 -28.25 12.79 0.04
N LYS A 333 -27.49 11.83 -0.48
CA LYS A 333 -27.90 10.94 -1.55
C LYS A 333 -27.46 9.51 -1.25
N GLU A 334 -28.35 8.57 -1.50
CA GLU A 334 -28.03 7.14 -1.39
C GLU A 334 -27.00 6.72 -2.44
N PRO A 335 -26.03 5.87 -2.07
CA PRO A 335 -25.06 5.33 -3.00
C PRO A 335 -25.73 4.45 -4.05
N CYS A 336 -25.15 4.36 -5.24
CA CYS A 336 -25.60 3.51 -6.33
C CYS A 336 -25.75 2.07 -5.87
N GLN A 337 -26.90 1.44 -6.18
CA GLN A 337 -27.20 0.05 -5.84
C GLN A 337 -27.03 -0.89 -7.04
N GLU A 338 -26.88 -0.34 -8.26
CA GLU A 338 -26.68 -1.16 -9.46
C GLU A 338 -25.30 -1.79 -9.45
N LYS A 339 -25.25 -3.11 -9.44
CA LYS A 339 -24.00 -3.89 -9.50
C LYS A 339 -23.82 -4.48 -10.87
N ALA A 340 -22.61 -4.40 -11.40
CA ALA A 340 -22.23 -5.18 -12.56
C ALA A 340 -22.00 -6.66 -12.16
N GLU A 341 -22.29 -7.57 -13.08
CA GLU A 341 -21.95 -8.98 -12.91
C GLU A 341 -20.45 -9.15 -13.12
N SER A 342 -19.75 -9.66 -12.11
CA SER A 342 -18.33 -10.03 -12.21
C SER A 342 -18.17 -11.27 -13.07
N ILE A 343 -17.11 -11.31 -13.86
CA ILE A 343 -16.65 -12.50 -14.57
C ILE A 343 -15.33 -12.97 -13.95
N PRO A 344 -14.92 -14.24 -14.18
CA PRO A 344 -13.62 -14.72 -13.72
C PRO A 344 -12.49 -13.80 -14.14
N MET A 345 -11.56 -13.56 -13.23
CA MET A 345 -10.33 -12.80 -13.49
C MET A 345 -9.53 -13.44 -14.64
N ILE A 346 -9.09 -12.60 -15.58
CA ILE A 346 -8.10 -12.94 -16.60
C ILE A 346 -6.95 -11.95 -16.43
N ALA A 347 -5.91 -12.42 -15.76
CA ALA A 347 -4.72 -11.65 -15.44
C ALA A 347 -3.48 -12.55 -15.53
N TYR A 348 -2.29 -11.95 -15.60
CA TYR A 348 -1.01 -12.64 -15.58
C TYR A 348 -0.29 -12.47 -14.25
#